data_f5c6694f99264cb29c0cde6f3ce8a508
#
_entry.id   f5c6694f99264cb29c0cde6f3ce8a508
#
_cell.length_a   1.000
_cell.length_b   1.000
_cell.length_c   1.000
_cell.angle_alpha   90.00
_cell.angle_beta   90.00
_cell.angle_gamma   90.00
#
_symmetry.space_group_name_H-M   'P 1'
#
loop_
_entity.id
_entity.type
_entity.pdbx_description
1 polymer ?
#
loop_
_entity_poly.entity_id
_entity_poly.type
_entity_poly.pdbx_seq_one_letter_code
_entity_poly.pdbx_strand_id
1 'polypeptide(L)'
;FSVTQNTRRRRAATPLKAVGVVLVCLCLLTGAAFGVYNAIQSKTTGWHGEGLHRYYISPTTGTRAQGLYEINYKLYYFGSNNFLKTGWIEENGYVGYANADGALTQGEAKIDGKYYYFQPETGQLYTGWIMLDGVQYCFDETGHPRTGTYQEDGKVWELDSDGRVKNRLNGWKKTDGVLKYYNNSGAPAQGW
;
A
#
# COMPACT_ATOMS: atom_id res chain seq x y z
N PHE A 1 43.32 -30.63 -29.17
CA PHE A 1 42.75 -29.45 -28.50
C PHE A 1 41.34 -29.27 -29.02
N SER A 2 40.35 -29.67 -28.22
CA SER A 2 38.93 -29.61 -28.55
C SER A 2 38.36 -28.36 -27.89
N VAL A 3 37.87 -27.43 -28.71
CA VAL A 3 37.19 -26.22 -28.23
C VAL A 3 35.70 -26.50 -28.18
N THR A 4 35.15 -26.62 -26.98
CA THR A 4 33.71 -26.81 -26.74
C THR A 4 33.01 -25.45 -26.89
N GLN A 5 32.22 -25.29 -27.92
CA GLN A 5 31.34 -24.13 -28.10
C GLN A 5 30.11 -24.24 -27.19
N ASN A 6 29.99 -23.33 -26.26
CA ASN A 6 28.87 -23.19 -25.34
C ASN A 6 27.72 -22.41 -26.03
N THR A 7 26.78 -23.12 -26.66
CA THR A 7 25.60 -22.52 -27.27
C THR A 7 24.60 -22.15 -26.19
N ARG A 8 24.61 -20.87 -25.77
CA ARG A 8 23.51 -20.27 -25.01
C ARG A 8 22.21 -20.33 -25.82
N ARG A 9 21.31 -21.25 -25.44
CA ARG A 9 19.90 -21.24 -25.90
C ARG A 9 19.25 -19.95 -25.43
N ARG A 10 19.06 -19.00 -26.33
CA ARG A 10 18.13 -17.88 -26.15
C ARG A 10 16.73 -18.48 -26.10
N ARG A 11 16.07 -18.36 -24.93
CA ARG A 11 14.63 -18.63 -24.80
C ARG A 11 13.90 -17.61 -25.69
N ALA A 12 13.21 -18.11 -26.70
CA ALA A 12 12.36 -17.32 -27.55
C ALA A 12 11.22 -16.73 -26.69
N ALA A 13 11.09 -15.40 -26.70
CA ALA A 13 9.97 -14.72 -26.09
C ALA A 13 8.68 -15.10 -26.81
N THR A 14 7.68 -15.51 -26.07
CA THR A 14 6.36 -15.96 -26.53
C THR A 14 5.69 -14.91 -27.42
N PRO A 15 5.04 -15.31 -28.52
CA PRO A 15 4.48 -14.42 -29.54
C PRO A 15 3.13 -13.77 -29.16
N LEU A 16 2.75 -13.73 -27.88
CA LEU A 16 1.46 -13.18 -27.47
C LEU A 16 1.32 -11.66 -27.70
N LYS A 17 2.45 -10.94 -27.84
CA LYS A 17 2.44 -9.49 -28.17
C LYS A 17 2.18 -9.23 -29.66
N ALA A 18 2.43 -10.19 -30.53
CA ALA A 18 2.28 -10.01 -31.97
C ALA A 18 0.82 -10.03 -32.43
N VAL A 19 -0.05 -10.81 -31.79
CA VAL A 19 -1.47 -10.94 -32.17
C VAL A 19 -2.24 -9.63 -31.88
N GLY A 20 -1.95 -8.97 -30.77
CA GLY A 20 -2.58 -7.70 -30.41
C GLY A 20 -2.17 -6.56 -31.35
N VAL A 21 -0.89 -6.52 -31.76
CA VAL A 21 -0.39 -5.49 -32.67
C VAL A 21 -0.90 -5.67 -34.09
N VAL A 22 -1.04 -6.90 -34.56
CA VAL A 22 -1.59 -7.18 -35.91
C VAL A 22 -3.08 -6.82 -36.00
N LEU A 23 -3.87 -7.07 -34.97
CA LEU A 23 -5.28 -6.65 -34.91
C LEU A 23 -5.44 -5.13 -34.87
N VAL A 24 -4.58 -4.41 -34.14
CA VAL A 24 -4.58 -2.94 -34.12
C VAL A 24 -4.15 -2.36 -35.47
N CYS A 25 -3.16 -2.94 -36.14
CA CYS A 25 -2.71 -2.48 -37.46
C CYS A 25 -3.77 -2.73 -38.57
N LEU A 26 -4.53 -3.81 -38.50
CA LEU A 26 -5.62 -4.06 -39.44
C LEU A 26 -6.82 -3.12 -39.26
N CYS A 27 -7.06 -2.63 -38.01
CA CYS A 27 -8.11 -1.64 -37.73
C CYS A 27 -7.75 -0.21 -38.13
N LEU A 28 -6.45 0.10 -38.34
CA LEU A 28 -6.00 1.42 -38.80
C LEU A 28 -6.28 1.68 -40.29
N LEU A 29 -6.66 0.65 -41.06
CA LEU A 29 -6.93 0.77 -42.49
C LEU A 29 -8.37 1.22 -42.83
N THR A 30 -9.28 1.26 -41.86
CA THR A 30 -10.64 1.79 -42.06
C THR A 30 -11.08 2.57 -40.82
N GLY A 31 -11.18 3.89 -40.91
CA GLY A 31 -11.58 4.77 -39.80
C GLY A 31 -12.91 4.36 -39.11
N ALA A 32 -13.79 3.67 -39.81
CA ALA A 32 -15.05 3.14 -39.29
C ALA A 32 -14.83 1.96 -38.31
N ALA A 33 -13.86 1.07 -38.58
CA ALA A 33 -13.56 -0.07 -37.72
C ALA A 33 -12.92 0.39 -36.38
N PHE A 34 -12.09 1.43 -36.42
CA PHE A 34 -11.49 2.02 -35.22
C PHE A 34 -12.54 2.68 -34.32
N GLY A 35 -13.49 3.41 -34.93
CA GLY A 35 -14.61 4.01 -34.19
C GLY A 35 -15.51 2.97 -33.50
N VAL A 36 -15.83 1.86 -34.19
CA VAL A 36 -16.61 0.74 -33.62
C VAL A 36 -15.83 0.01 -32.52
N TYR A 37 -14.53 -0.25 -32.73
CA TYR A 37 -13.68 -0.87 -31.72
C TYR A 37 -13.63 -0.03 -30.44
N ASN A 38 -13.36 1.27 -30.53
CA ASN A 38 -13.35 2.16 -29.38
C ASN A 38 -14.73 2.27 -28.70
N ALA A 39 -15.82 2.30 -29.47
CA ALA A 39 -17.17 2.33 -28.94
C ALA A 39 -17.56 1.03 -28.20
N ILE A 40 -17.08 -0.13 -28.68
CA ILE A 40 -17.27 -1.43 -28.00
C ILE A 40 -16.41 -1.46 -26.73
N GLN A 41 -15.15 -1.06 -26.79
CA GLN A 41 -14.26 -1.02 -25.63
C GLN A 41 -14.80 -0.08 -24.53
N SER A 42 -15.29 1.10 -24.89
CA SER A 42 -15.88 2.06 -23.93
C SER A 42 -17.16 1.56 -23.28
N LYS A 43 -17.88 0.63 -23.91
CA LYS A 43 -19.08 -0.01 -23.32
C LYS A 43 -18.77 -1.21 -22.43
N THR A 44 -17.60 -1.85 -22.63
CA THR A 44 -17.24 -3.11 -21.96
C THR A 44 -16.10 -2.97 -20.96
N THR A 45 -15.34 -1.86 -20.98
CA THR A 45 -14.21 -1.61 -20.09
C THR A 45 -14.43 -0.36 -19.26
N GLY A 46 -13.67 -0.21 -18.17
CA GLY A 46 -13.79 0.92 -17.27
C GLY A 46 -14.75 0.66 -16.10
N TRP A 47 -15.29 1.74 -15.55
CA TRP A 47 -16.17 1.71 -14.39
C TRP A 47 -17.59 1.29 -14.76
N HIS A 48 -18.17 0.40 -13.93
CA HIS A 48 -19.54 -0.12 -14.05
C HIS A 48 -20.20 -0.23 -12.67
N GLY A 49 -21.54 -0.29 -12.67
CA GLY A 49 -22.34 -0.41 -11.46
C GLY A 49 -22.33 0.85 -10.61
N GLU A 50 -23.04 0.81 -9.49
CA GLU A 50 -23.22 1.93 -8.56
C GLU A 50 -23.12 1.45 -7.11
N GLY A 51 -22.80 2.37 -6.19
CA GLY A 51 -22.73 2.11 -4.75
C GLY A 51 -21.84 0.89 -4.43
N LEU A 52 -22.35 -0.03 -3.64
CA LEU A 52 -21.64 -1.23 -3.19
C LEU A 52 -21.40 -2.29 -4.30
N HIS A 53 -22.02 -2.14 -5.46
CA HIS A 53 -21.86 -3.04 -6.63
C HIS A 53 -21.00 -2.42 -7.71
N ARG A 54 -20.25 -1.38 -7.39
CA ARG A 54 -19.32 -0.73 -8.31
C ARG A 54 -18.12 -1.64 -8.58
N TYR A 55 -17.74 -1.80 -9.86
CA TYR A 55 -16.59 -2.61 -10.28
C TYR A 55 -15.90 -1.98 -11.49
N TYR A 56 -14.70 -2.43 -11.78
CA TYR A 56 -13.90 -1.94 -12.90
C TYR A 56 -13.50 -3.10 -13.81
N ILE A 57 -13.72 -2.94 -15.13
CA ILE A 57 -13.22 -3.87 -16.13
C ILE A 57 -11.95 -3.29 -16.73
N SER A 58 -10.84 -4.02 -16.57
CA SER A 58 -9.54 -3.63 -17.08
C SER A 58 -9.55 -3.53 -18.62
N PRO A 59 -9.13 -2.39 -19.19
CA PRO A 59 -9.00 -2.27 -20.64
C PRO A 59 -7.89 -3.15 -21.23
N THR A 60 -6.95 -3.59 -20.37
CA THR A 60 -5.83 -4.43 -20.79
C THR A 60 -6.17 -5.91 -20.83
N THR A 61 -6.97 -6.39 -19.86
CA THR A 61 -7.29 -7.82 -19.72
C THR A 61 -8.73 -8.16 -20.09
N GLY A 62 -9.63 -7.17 -20.11
CA GLY A 62 -11.07 -7.41 -20.30
C GLY A 62 -11.76 -8.07 -19.11
N THR A 63 -11.06 -8.23 -17.97
CA THR A 63 -11.60 -8.87 -16.76
C THR A 63 -11.88 -7.85 -15.67
N ARG A 64 -12.72 -8.22 -14.70
CA ARG A 64 -12.94 -7.38 -13.51
C ARG A 64 -11.69 -7.31 -12.66
N ALA A 65 -11.38 -6.11 -12.17
CA ALA A 65 -10.32 -5.88 -11.20
C ALA A 65 -10.58 -6.66 -9.90
N GLN A 66 -9.49 -7.11 -9.24
CA GLN A 66 -9.51 -7.78 -7.96
C GLN A 66 -8.25 -7.39 -7.16
N GLY A 67 -8.39 -7.25 -5.84
CA GLY A 67 -7.30 -6.79 -4.98
C GLY A 67 -6.93 -5.34 -5.21
N LEU A 68 -5.65 -5.01 -4.98
CA LEU A 68 -5.11 -3.67 -5.21
C LEU A 68 -5.02 -3.40 -6.73
N TYR A 69 -5.54 -2.25 -7.15
CA TYR A 69 -5.59 -1.89 -8.56
C TYR A 69 -5.42 -0.37 -8.76
N GLU A 70 -4.55 0.03 -9.68
CA GLU A 70 -4.35 1.43 -10.02
C GLU A 70 -5.18 1.84 -11.23
N ILE A 71 -5.94 2.94 -11.10
CA ILE A 71 -6.76 3.53 -12.16
C ILE A 71 -6.51 5.04 -12.16
N ASN A 72 -5.98 5.57 -13.25
CA ASN A 72 -5.70 7.01 -13.41
C ASN A 72 -4.90 7.59 -12.22
N TYR A 73 -3.78 6.95 -11.86
CA TYR A 73 -2.88 7.34 -10.75
C TYR A 73 -3.53 7.36 -9.37
N LYS A 74 -4.64 6.66 -9.19
CA LYS A 74 -5.28 6.43 -7.89
C LYS A 74 -5.35 4.94 -7.61
N LEU A 75 -5.07 4.57 -6.37
CA LEU A 75 -5.19 3.20 -5.91
C LEU A 75 -6.61 2.91 -5.44
N TYR A 76 -7.09 1.72 -5.75
CA TYR A 76 -8.39 1.18 -5.36
C TYR A 76 -8.22 -0.26 -4.88
N TYR A 77 -9.12 -0.73 -4.05
CA TYR A 77 -9.16 -2.13 -3.67
C TYR A 77 -10.50 -2.76 -4.07
N PHE A 78 -10.42 -3.86 -4.81
CA PHE A 78 -11.58 -4.65 -5.19
C PHE A 78 -11.55 -5.96 -4.41
N GLY A 79 -12.63 -6.25 -3.68
CA GLY A 79 -12.72 -7.44 -2.86
C GLY A 79 -12.66 -8.73 -3.67
N SER A 80 -12.69 -9.88 -2.99
CA SER A 80 -12.74 -11.21 -3.59
C SER A 80 -13.99 -11.42 -4.49
N ASN A 81 -15.03 -10.64 -4.26
CA ASN A 81 -16.24 -10.57 -5.09
C ASN A 81 -16.12 -9.61 -6.29
N ASN A 82 -14.94 -9.03 -6.54
CA ASN A 82 -14.63 -8.05 -7.59
C ASN A 82 -15.40 -6.72 -7.51
N PHE A 83 -15.98 -6.40 -6.37
CA PHE A 83 -16.59 -5.09 -6.15
C PHE A 83 -15.65 -4.15 -5.39
N LEU A 84 -15.78 -2.85 -5.71
CA LEU A 84 -15.02 -1.78 -5.07
C LEU A 84 -15.29 -1.75 -3.56
N LYS A 85 -14.22 -1.65 -2.78
CA LYS A 85 -14.30 -1.44 -1.33
C LYS A 85 -14.23 0.04 -0.99
N THR A 86 -14.94 0.43 0.08
CA THR A 86 -14.93 1.77 0.68
C THR A 86 -14.86 1.64 2.19
N GLY A 87 -14.39 2.68 2.89
CA GLY A 87 -14.17 2.63 4.33
C GLY A 87 -12.99 1.75 4.70
N TRP A 88 -13.02 1.19 5.90
CA TRP A 88 -12.01 0.23 6.36
C TRP A 88 -12.08 -1.06 5.55
N ILE A 89 -10.92 -1.53 5.12
CA ILE A 89 -10.73 -2.76 4.33
C ILE A 89 -9.83 -3.67 5.13
N GLU A 90 -10.31 -4.88 5.39
CA GLU A 90 -9.53 -5.96 6.01
C GLU A 90 -9.86 -7.24 5.25
N GLU A 91 -9.01 -7.62 4.33
CA GLU A 91 -9.25 -8.78 3.47
C GLU A 91 -7.93 -9.35 2.95
N ASN A 92 -7.76 -10.68 3.05
CA ASN A 92 -6.57 -11.40 2.55
C ASN A 92 -5.22 -10.85 3.07
N GLY A 93 -5.19 -10.38 4.32
CA GLY A 93 -3.99 -9.80 4.93
C GLY A 93 -3.70 -8.36 4.52
N TYR A 94 -4.55 -7.76 3.68
CA TYR A 94 -4.51 -6.33 3.38
C TYR A 94 -5.38 -5.58 4.39
N VAL A 95 -4.82 -4.55 5.00
CA VAL A 95 -5.55 -3.59 5.84
C VAL A 95 -5.33 -2.20 5.24
N GLY A 96 -6.41 -1.48 4.95
CA GLY A 96 -6.34 -0.15 4.37
C GLY A 96 -7.63 0.65 4.60
N TYR A 97 -7.66 1.87 4.13
CA TYR A 97 -8.85 2.71 4.19
C TYR A 97 -9.09 3.42 2.86
N ALA A 98 -10.30 3.30 2.35
CA ALA A 98 -10.73 3.97 1.13
C ALA A 98 -11.79 5.04 1.44
N ASN A 99 -11.72 6.17 0.76
CA ASN A 99 -12.74 7.21 0.86
C ASN A 99 -14.08 6.76 0.24
N ALA A 100 -15.09 7.62 0.28
CA ALA A 100 -16.42 7.31 -0.26
C ALA A 100 -16.41 6.99 -1.77
N ASP A 101 -15.44 7.52 -2.52
CA ASP A 101 -15.27 7.22 -3.95
C ASP A 101 -14.50 5.92 -4.20
N GLY A 102 -13.98 5.29 -3.14
CA GLY A 102 -13.21 4.06 -3.16
C GLY A 102 -11.71 4.26 -3.38
N ALA A 103 -11.22 5.51 -3.49
CA ALA A 103 -9.80 5.76 -3.59
C ALA A 103 -9.13 5.49 -2.23
N LEU A 104 -8.05 4.68 -2.26
CA LEU A 104 -7.28 4.34 -1.08
C LEU A 104 -6.56 5.55 -0.51
N THR A 105 -6.55 5.64 0.80
CA THR A 105 -5.75 6.60 1.55
C THR A 105 -4.28 6.21 1.49
N GLN A 106 -3.40 7.19 1.31
CA GLN A 106 -1.95 7.04 1.23
C GLN A 106 -1.30 8.11 2.13
N GLY A 107 -0.18 7.76 2.78
CA GLY A 107 0.51 8.66 3.70
C GLY A 107 -0.25 8.87 5.01
N GLU A 108 -0.06 10.04 5.62
CA GLU A 108 -0.71 10.40 6.88
C GLU A 108 -2.20 10.69 6.70
N ALA A 109 -3.03 10.18 7.61
CA ALA A 109 -4.46 10.45 7.62
C ALA A 109 -5.04 10.46 9.03
N LYS A 110 -6.07 11.31 9.21
CA LYS A 110 -6.87 11.32 10.42
C LYS A 110 -8.26 10.78 10.11
N ILE A 111 -8.59 9.61 10.69
CA ILE A 111 -9.87 8.91 10.49
C ILE A 111 -10.52 8.77 11.86
N ASP A 112 -11.75 9.25 11.99
CA ASP A 112 -12.52 9.24 13.25
C ASP A 112 -11.74 9.82 14.46
N GLY A 113 -10.96 10.88 14.19
CA GLY A 113 -10.18 11.58 15.21
C GLY A 113 -8.84 10.93 15.56
N LYS A 114 -8.50 9.77 15.00
CA LYS A 114 -7.24 9.04 15.24
C LYS A 114 -6.31 9.16 14.05
N TYR A 115 -5.01 9.24 14.32
CA TYR A 115 -3.97 9.29 13.29
C TYR A 115 -3.59 7.88 12.84
N TYR A 116 -3.28 7.77 11.54
CA TYR A 116 -2.82 6.56 10.89
C TYR A 116 -1.78 6.92 9.83
N TYR A 117 -0.95 5.96 9.46
CA TYR A 117 -0.08 6.08 8.32
C TYR A 117 -0.30 4.91 7.36
N PHE A 118 -0.51 5.22 6.10
CA PHE A 118 -0.70 4.24 5.03
C PHE A 118 0.49 4.30 4.07
N GLN A 119 0.98 3.15 3.64
CA GLN A 119 2.07 3.05 2.69
C GLN A 119 1.70 3.78 1.39
N PRO A 120 2.55 4.71 0.89
CA PRO A 120 2.23 5.49 -0.31
C PRO A 120 1.99 4.64 -1.57
N GLU A 121 2.73 3.53 -1.70
CA GLU A 121 2.69 2.69 -2.90
C GLU A 121 1.51 1.71 -2.93
N THR A 122 0.97 1.36 -1.76
CA THR A 122 -0.03 0.29 -1.64
C THR A 122 -1.31 0.72 -0.93
N GLY A 123 -1.28 1.83 -0.20
CA GLY A 123 -2.37 2.22 0.71
C GLY A 123 -2.58 1.26 1.89
N GLN A 124 -1.62 0.37 2.15
CA GLN A 124 -1.70 -0.55 3.29
C GLN A 124 -1.38 0.17 4.59
N LEU A 125 -2.15 -0.11 5.63
CA LEU A 125 -1.94 0.43 6.98
C LEU A 125 -0.55 0.04 7.49
N TYR A 126 0.18 1.02 8.01
CA TYR A 126 1.49 0.81 8.60
C TYR A 126 1.37 0.53 10.11
N THR A 127 2.18 -0.41 10.58
CA THR A 127 2.32 -0.76 12.00
C THR A 127 3.81 -0.84 12.36
N GLY A 128 4.15 -0.63 13.63
CA GLY A 128 5.54 -0.66 14.10
C GLY A 128 6.27 0.67 13.88
N TRP A 129 7.60 0.59 13.75
CA TRP A 129 8.48 1.74 13.63
C TRP A 129 8.64 2.23 12.21
N ILE A 130 8.52 3.54 12.00
CA ILE A 130 8.76 4.19 10.70
C ILE A 130 9.55 5.47 10.87
N MET A 131 10.34 5.82 9.85
CA MET A 131 11.02 7.12 9.73
C MET A 131 10.32 7.93 8.64
N LEU A 132 9.73 9.07 9.01
CA LEU A 132 9.09 10.02 8.10
C LEU A 132 9.81 11.35 8.20
N ASP A 133 10.35 11.85 7.12
CA ASP A 133 11.08 13.14 7.03
C ASP A 133 12.13 13.32 8.13
N GLY A 134 12.86 12.25 8.47
CA GLY A 134 13.89 12.25 9.49
C GLY A 134 13.37 12.19 10.94
N VAL A 135 12.07 12.05 11.13
CA VAL A 135 11.42 11.87 12.44
C VAL A 135 10.95 10.42 12.59
N GLN A 136 11.26 9.81 13.72
CA GLN A 136 10.86 8.44 14.03
C GLN A 136 9.49 8.41 14.71
N TYR A 137 8.63 7.50 14.25
CA TYR A 137 7.30 7.24 14.79
C TYR A 137 7.15 5.76 15.14
N CYS A 138 6.22 5.47 16.06
CA CYS A 138 5.86 4.10 16.42
C CYS A 138 4.33 3.94 16.44
N PHE A 139 3.83 2.96 15.68
CA PHE A 139 2.42 2.58 15.63
C PHE A 139 2.23 1.19 16.27
N ASP A 140 1.10 0.98 16.90
CA ASP A 140 0.73 -0.33 17.43
C ASP A 140 0.25 -1.30 16.33
N GLU A 141 -0.14 -2.49 16.72
CA GLU A 141 -0.60 -3.55 15.80
C GLU A 141 -1.93 -3.20 15.11
N THR A 142 -2.67 -2.24 15.66
CA THR A 142 -3.91 -1.71 15.08
C THR A 142 -3.69 -0.45 14.24
N GLY A 143 -2.41 -0.03 14.07
CA GLY A 143 -2.02 1.16 13.31
C GLY A 143 -2.25 2.46 14.03
N HIS A 144 -2.57 2.46 15.33
CA HIS A 144 -2.64 3.69 16.12
C HIS A 144 -1.27 4.11 16.61
N PRO A 145 -1.00 5.43 16.74
CA PRO A 145 0.22 5.91 17.34
C PRO A 145 0.38 5.38 18.78
N ARG A 146 1.53 4.80 19.07
CA ARG A 146 1.91 4.52 20.47
C ARG A 146 2.24 5.85 21.15
N THR A 147 1.84 6.01 22.40
CA THR A 147 2.02 7.27 23.14
C THR A 147 2.63 7.02 24.52
N GLY A 148 3.22 8.07 25.10
CA GLY A 148 3.84 7.98 26.43
C GLY A 148 5.15 7.21 26.44
N THR A 149 5.41 6.48 27.51
CA THR A 149 6.63 5.67 27.64
C THR A 149 6.42 4.30 26.99
N TYR A 150 7.25 3.97 26.00
CA TYR A 150 7.22 2.68 25.30
C TYR A 150 8.56 1.96 25.43
N GLN A 151 8.50 0.66 25.74
CA GLN A 151 9.69 -0.18 25.89
C GLN A 151 9.64 -1.36 24.92
N GLU A 152 10.76 -1.56 24.21
CA GLU A 152 10.97 -2.70 23.31
C GLU A 152 12.47 -3.02 23.24
N ASP A 153 12.83 -4.29 23.19
CA ASP A 153 14.23 -4.77 23.10
C ASP A 153 15.17 -4.12 24.14
N GLY A 154 14.69 -3.92 25.38
CA GLY A 154 15.46 -3.32 26.46
C GLY A 154 15.75 -1.82 26.31
N LYS A 155 15.14 -1.16 25.32
CA LYS A 155 15.22 0.29 25.10
C LYS A 155 13.91 0.94 25.50
N VAL A 156 13.97 2.21 25.92
CA VAL A 156 12.79 2.97 26.33
C VAL A 156 12.76 4.31 25.60
N TRP A 157 11.61 4.61 25.03
CA TRP A 157 11.33 5.84 24.31
C TRP A 157 10.21 6.61 24.98
N GLU A 158 10.24 7.92 24.83
CA GLU A 158 9.13 8.81 25.13
C GLU A 158 8.49 9.26 23.82
N LEU A 159 7.21 8.96 23.65
CA LEU A 159 6.43 9.25 22.47
C LEU A 159 5.38 10.32 22.77
N ASP A 160 5.11 11.19 21.80
CA ASP A 160 4.01 12.16 21.91
C ASP A 160 2.65 11.57 21.53
N SER A 161 1.62 12.42 21.46
CA SER A 161 0.25 12.01 21.10
C SER A 161 0.10 11.43 19.69
N ASP A 162 1.06 11.74 18.82
CA ASP A 162 1.05 11.35 17.41
C ASP A 162 2.01 10.17 17.13
N GLY A 163 2.59 9.60 18.20
CA GLY A 163 3.53 8.47 18.11
C GLY A 163 4.96 8.87 17.73
N ARG A 164 5.26 10.18 17.70
CA ARG A 164 6.59 10.70 17.40
C ARG A 164 7.52 10.47 18.58
N VAL A 165 8.74 10.03 18.30
CA VAL A 165 9.79 9.94 19.31
C VAL A 165 10.23 11.36 19.73
N LYS A 166 9.92 11.74 20.97
CA LYS A 166 10.43 12.97 21.59
C LYS A 166 11.87 12.82 22.01
N ASN A 167 12.12 11.78 22.80
CA ASN A 167 13.44 11.49 23.33
C ASN A 167 13.62 9.98 23.50
N ARG A 168 14.84 9.52 23.28
CA ARG A 168 15.30 8.28 23.87
C ARG A 168 15.62 8.57 25.33
N LEU A 169 15.03 7.81 26.25
CA LEU A 169 15.28 8.05 27.66
C LEU A 169 16.76 7.76 28.00
N ASN A 170 17.41 8.71 28.64
CA ASN A 170 18.73 8.57 29.22
C ASN A 170 18.83 9.39 30.52
N GLY A 171 19.69 8.98 31.46
CA GLY A 171 19.83 9.65 32.75
C GLY A 171 18.62 9.43 33.68
N TRP A 172 18.50 10.29 34.69
CA TRP A 172 17.41 10.22 35.65
C TRP A 172 16.10 10.76 35.06
N LYS A 173 15.04 9.93 35.06
CA LYS A 173 13.70 10.31 34.61
C LYS A 173 12.65 9.83 35.58
N LYS A 174 11.61 10.64 35.79
CA LYS A 174 10.43 10.25 36.57
C LYS A 174 9.42 9.63 35.63
N THR A 175 9.21 8.32 35.73
CA THR A 175 8.27 7.53 34.91
C THR A 175 7.26 6.90 35.82
N ASP A 176 5.96 7.14 35.58
CA ASP A 176 4.85 6.64 36.40
C ASP A 176 5.00 6.98 37.89
N GLY A 177 5.48 8.20 38.18
CA GLY A 177 5.70 8.67 39.52
C GLY A 177 7.00 8.19 40.20
N VAL A 178 7.72 7.23 39.59
CA VAL A 178 8.96 6.64 40.10
C VAL A 178 10.18 7.25 39.40
N LEU A 179 11.20 7.62 40.16
CA LEU A 179 12.46 8.08 39.63
C LEU A 179 13.31 6.89 39.20
N LYS A 180 13.64 6.78 37.91
CA LYS A 180 14.43 5.71 37.32
C LYS A 180 15.63 6.29 36.57
N TYR A 181 16.76 5.60 36.60
CA TYR A 181 17.92 5.93 35.77
C TYR A 181 17.93 5.08 34.52
N TYR A 182 18.07 5.71 33.36
CA TYR A 182 18.19 5.08 32.06
C TYR A 182 19.62 5.26 31.52
N ASN A 183 20.24 4.18 31.05
CA ASN A 183 21.57 4.24 30.43
C ASN A 183 21.51 4.87 29.04
N ASN A 184 22.67 5.04 28.37
CA ASN A 184 22.74 5.61 27.03
C ASN A 184 22.02 4.77 25.95
N SER A 185 21.67 3.52 26.22
CA SER A 185 20.86 2.72 25.32
C SER A 185 19.35 2.91 25.55
N GLY A 186 18.95 3.70 26.55
CA GLY A 186 17.54 3.87 26.95
C GLY A 186 17.00 2.73 27.79
N ALA A 187 17.85 1.79 28.22
CA ALA A 187 17.44 0.74 29.14
C ALA A 187 17.45 1.22 30.60
N PRO A 188 16.47 0.83 31.45
CA PRO A 188 16.52 1.14 32.87
C PRO A 188 17.70 0.43 33.52
N ALA A 189 18.41 1.13 34.38
CA ALA A 189 19.47 0.50 35.18
C ALA A 189 18.86 -0.52 36.14
N GLN A 190 19.44 -1.71 36.19
CA GLN A 190 19.03 -2.77 37.12
C GLN A 190 19.92 -2.71 38.35
N GLY A 191 19.26 -2.55 39.50
CA GLY A 191 19.86 -2.72 40.82
C GLY A 191 20.85 -1.62 41.24
N TRP A 192 20.69 -1.25 42.48
CA TRP A 192 21.74 -0.70 43.34
C TRP A 192 21.97 -1.72 44.43
#